data_373d1984a9ddb749ab42d330f86c9ffd
#
_entry.id   373d1984a9ddb749ab42d330f86c9ffd
#
_cell.length_a   1.000
_cell.length_b   1.000
_cell.length_c   1.000
_cell.angle_alpha   90.00
_cell.angle_beta   90.00
_cell.angle_gamma   90.00
#
_symmetry.space_group_name_H-M   'P 1'
#
loop_
_entity.id
_entity.type
_entity.pdbx_description
1 polymer ?
#
loop_
_entity_poly.entity_id
_entity_poly.type
_entity_poly.pdbx_seq_one_letter_code
_entity_poly.pdbx_strand_id
1 'polypeptide(L)'
;MKKTYNLMLVVCTNILLFALAIVALTSCADNDYSVFNKGYDKLTLTSDQQTTILDEHTHANEAVLLSWTTGNNGGTGNRIYYQLELAPKGTNFQNAYVAVDNETQIYTWSATQENLNSIILDKFEGTPGESIELEARVSAASEGTEKHT
;
A
#
# COMPACT_ATOMS: atom_id res chain seq x y z
N MET A 1 -7.84 -65.58 -31.74
CA MET A 1 -7.37 -64.23 -32.13
C MET A 1 -8.19 -63.04 -31.55
N LYS A 2 -9.20 -63.24 -30.69
CA LYS A 2 -9.98 -62.14 -30.09
C LYS A 2 -9.47 -61.64 -28.71
N LYS A 3 -8.55 -62.33 -28.06
CA LYS A 3 -8.08 -61.95 -26.72
C LYS A 3 -6.93 -60.89 -26.70
N THR A 4 -6.19 -60.79 -27.77
CA THR A 4 -5.03 -59.87 -27.85
C THR A 4 -5.43 -58.41 -28.06
N TYR A 5 -6.55 -58.18 -28.79
CA TYR A 5 -7.02 -56.80 -29.05
C TYR A 5 -7.63 -56.15 -27.80
N ASN A 6 -8.30 -56.92 -26.94
CA ASN A 6 -8.87 -56.36 -25.70
C ASN A 6 -7.81 -56.00 -24.68
N LEU A 7 -6.67 -56.70 -24.61
CA LEU A 7 -5.59 -56.38 -23.70
C LEU A 7 -4.85 -55.10 -24.15
N MET A 8 -4.64 -54.94 -25.47
CA MET A 8 -3.99 -53.77 -26.03
C MET A 8 -4.87 -52.51 -25.88
N LEU A 9 -6.18 -52.62 -26.03
CA LEU A 9 -7.12 -51.54 -25.85
C LEU A 9 -7.20 -51.10 -24.38
N VAL A 10 -7.20 -52.03 -23.43
CA VAL A 10 -7.19 -51.72 -21.99
C VAL A 10 -5.88 -51.05 -21.55
N VAL A 11 -4.75 -51.49 -22.10
CA VAL A 11 -3.44 -50.84 -21.80
C VAL A 11 -3.38 -49.44 -22.37
N CYS A 12 -3.85 -49.19 -23.61
CA CYS A 12 -3.90 -47.86 -24.19
C CYS A 12 -4.86 -46.93 -23.47
N THR A 13 -6.02 -47.41 -23.01
CA THR A 13 -6.95 -46.56 -22.23
C THR A 13 -6.40 -46.23 -20.85
N ASN A 14 -5.71 -47.14 -20.19
CA ASN A 14 -5.05 -46.83 -18.90
C ASN A 14 -3.87 -45.87 -19.04
N ILE A 15 -3.09 -45.98 -20.10
CA ILE A 15 -2.01 -45.03 -20.37
C ILE A 15 -2.57 -43.66 -20.71
N LEU A 16 -3.66 -43.58 -21.47
CA LEU A 16 -4.30 -42.31 -21.82
C LEU A 16 -4.91 -41.61 -20.60
N LEU A 17 -5.57 -42.38 -19.70
CA LEU A 17 -6.12 -41.88 -18.44
C LEU A 17 -5.00 -41.41 -17.49
N PHE A 18 -3.85 -42.08 -17.46
CA PHE A 18 -2.73 -41.69 -16.64
C PHE A 18 -2.02 -40.44 -17.18
N ALA A 19 -1.93 -40.31 -18.49
CA ALA A 19 -1.40 -39.11 -19.15
C ALA A 19 -2.31 -37.89 -18.93
N LEU A 20 -3.65 -38.07 -18.91
CA LEU A 20 -4.60 -37.00 -18.64
C LEU A 20 -4.54 -36.55 -17.16
N ALA A 21 -4.28 -37.47 -16.24
CA ALA A 21 -4.11 -37.13 -14.80
C ALA A 21 -2.85 -36.35 -14.50
N ILE A 22 -1.78 -36.54 -15.28
CA ILE A 22 -0.52 -35.81 -15.11
C ILE A 22 -0.62 -34.36 -15.61
N VAL A 23 -1.44 -34.09 -16.63
CA VAL A 23 -1.66 -32.74 -17.16
C VAL A 23 -2.49 -31.87 -16.19
N ALA A 24 -3.32 -32.51 -15.34
CA ALA A 24 -4.11 -31.78 -14.34
C ALA A 24 -3.31 -31.32 -13.11
N LEU A 25 -2.07 -31.81 -12.92
CA LEU A 25 -1.22 -31.45 -11.78
C LEU A 25 -0.20 -30.35 -12.12
N THR A 26 -0.12 -29.89 -13.34
CA THR A 26 0.72 -28.74 -13.74
C THR A 26 -0.03 -27.41 -13.73
N SER A 27 -1.22 -27.36 -13.18
CA SER A 27 -1.80 -26.11 -12.70
C SER A 27 -1.21 -25.80 -11.31
N CYS A 28 0.10 -25.70 -11.22
CA CYS A 28 0.66 -24.74 -10.29
C CYS A 28 0.14 -23.40 -10.81
N ALA A 29 -0.88 -22.88 -10.17
CA ALA A 29 -1.12 -21.48 -10.19
C ALA A 29 0.25 -20.84 -9.88
N ASP A 30 0.82 -20.19 -10.85
CA ASP A 30 1.75 -19.12 -10.56
C ASP A 30 0.97 -18.26 -9.58
N ASN A 31 1.24 -18.49 -8.30
CA ASN A 31 0.82 -17.58 -7.28
C ASN A 31 1.53 -16.29 -7.65
N ASP A 32 0.79 -15.41 -8.26
CA ASP A 32 1.15 -14.05 -8.61
C ASP A 32 1.38 -13.23 -7.32
N TYR A 33 1.82 -13.90 -6.27
CA TYR A 33 2.28 -13.35 -5.01
C TYR A 33 3.52 -12.49 -5.23
N SER A 34 4.21 -12.72 -6.35
CA SER A 34 5.41 -11.97 -6.71
C SER A 34 5.09 -10.58 -7.29
N VAL A 35 3.87 -10.35 -7.78
CA VAL A 35 3.50 -9.06 -8.39
C VAL A 35 3.11 -8.04 -7.31
N PHE A 36 2.47 -8.47 -6.23
CA PHE A 36 2.04 -7.57 -5.16
C PHE A 36 3.12 -7.18 -4.16
N ASN A 37 4.23 -7.91 -4.08
CA ASN A 37 5.28 -7.68 -3.09
C ASN A 37 6.67 -7.58 -3.70
N LYS A 38 6.80 -7.17 -4.95
CA LYS A 38 8.12 -6.98 -5.55
C LYS A 38 8.93 -5.87 -4.89
N GLY A 39 8.27 -4.99 -4.10
CA GLY A 39 8.93 -4.07 -3.18
C GLY A 39 10.12 -3.32 -3.78
N TYR A 40 10.07 -3.05 -5.10
CA TYR A 40 11.10 -2.29 -5.80
C TYR A 40 10.65 -0.87 -6.12
N ASP A 41 9.43 -0.53 -5.75
CA ASP A 41 8.89 0.79 -6.05
C ASP A 41 9.55 1.83 -5.16
N LYS A 42 9.91 2.94 -5.77
CA LYS A 42 10.35 4.09 -5.00
C LYS A 42 9.16 4.60 -4.17
N LEU A 43 9.37 4.79 -2.88
CA LEU A 43 8.38 5.44 -2.04
C LEU A 43 8.16 6.87 -2.53
N THR A 44 6.93 7.17 -2.91
CA THR A 44 6.54 8.48 -3.43
C THR A 44 5.23 8.89 -2.79
N LEU A 45 5.19 10.08 -2.22
CA LEU A 45 4.00 10.71 -1.64
C LEU A 45 3.43 11.71 -2.63
N THR A 46 2.13 11.70 -2.80
CA THR A 46 1.38 12.65 -3.65
C THR A 46 0.21 13.21 -2.88
N SER A 47 -0.14 14.48 -3.19
CA SER A 47 -1.33 15.14 -2.67
C SER A 47 -2.28 15.44 -3.85
N ASP A 48 -3.56 15.29 -3.62
CA ASP A 48 -4.61 15.67 -4.58
C ASP A 48 -4.76 17.19 -4.69
N GLN A 49 -4.41 17.92 -3.62
CA GLN A 49 -4.49 19.36 -3.53
C GLN A 49 -3.19 19.96 -2.99
N GLN A 50 -2.84 21.14 -3.50
CA GLN A 50 -1.70 21.92 -2.99
C GLN A 50 -2.12 23.06 -2.08
N THR A 51 -3.38 23.45 -2.17
CA THR A 51 -3.95 24.54 -1.36
C THR A 51 -5.40 24.21 -1.05
N THR A 52 -5.79 24.37 0.20
CA THR A 52 -7.18 24.25 0.64
C THR A 52 -7.56 25.47 1.48
N ILE A 53 -8.82 25.84 1.41
CA ILE A 53 -9.42 26.87 2.26
C ILE A 53 -10.28 26.13 3.28
N LEU A 54 -10.05 26.39 4.55
CA LEU A 54 -10.82 25.80 5.64
C LEU A 54 -11.97 26.75 5.96
N ASP A 55 -13.20 26.28 5.77
CA ASP A 55 -14.42 27.04 5.96
C ASP A 55 -15.38 26.26 6.89
N GLU A 56 -15.88 26.94 7.93
CA GLU A 56 -16.80 26.36 8.90
C GLU A 56 -18.08 25.80 8.24
N HIS A 57 -18.55 26.43 7.15
CA HIS A 57 -19.76 25.98 6.46
C HIS A 57 -19.55 24.68 5.67
N THR A 58 -18.31 24.36 5.34
CA THR A 58 -17.93 23.14 4.60
C THR A 58 -17.03 22.22 5.40
N HIS A 59 -17.05 22.34 6.72
CA HIS A 59 -16.15 21.64 7.67
C HIS A 59 -16.08 20.11 7.48
N ALA A 60 -17.18 19.49 7.04
CA ALA A 60 -17.25 18.05 6.79
C ALA A 60 -16.63 17.61 5.45
N ASN A 61 -16.33 18.55 4.55
CA ASN A 61 -15.72 18.23 3.27
C ASN A 61 -14.27 17.80 3.46
N GLU A 62 -13.79 16.94 2.55
CA GLU A 62 -12.38 16.57 2.49
C GLU A 62 -11.53 17.82 2.19
N ALA A 63 -10.49 18.01 2.99
CA ALA A 63 -9.55 19.11 2.85
C ALA A 63 -8.32 18.69 2.05
N VAL A 64 -7.88 17.46 2.21
CA VAL A 64 -6.71 16.90 1.55
C VAL A 64 -6.79 15.38 1.53
N LEU A 65 -6.34 14.78 0.44
CA LEU A 65 -6.06 13.35 0.30
C LEU A 65 -4.57 13.19 -0.03
N LEU A 66 -3.87 12.48 0.82
CA LEU A 66 -2.49 12.04 0.60
C LEU A 66 -2.48 10.59 0.20
N SER A 67 -1.68 10.24 -0.81
CA SER A 67 -1.51 8.87 -1.25
C SER A 67 -0.03 8.56 -1.53
N TRP A 68 0.38 7.31 -1.33
CA TRP A 68 1.76 6.89 -1.53
C TRP A 68 1.87 5.51 -2.15
N THR A 69 3.02 5.27 -2.77
CA THR A 69 3.38 3.97 -3.35
C THR A 69 3.85 3.01 -2.27
N THR A 70 3.91 1.72 -2.60
CA THR A 70 4.28 0.66 -1.65
C THR A 70 5.70 0.77 -1.09
N GLY A 71 6.60 1.48 -1.76
CA GLY A 71 8.02 1.49 -1.36
C GLY A 71 8.71 0.16 -1.63
N ASN A 72 9.86 -0.06 -0.99
CA ASN A 72 10.75 -1.18 -1.26
C ASN A 72 11.02 -2.00 0.01
N ASN A 73 10.78 -3.32 -0.05
CA ASN A 73 11.14 -4.28 1.00
C ASN A 73 12.37 -5.15 0.64
N GLY A 74 13.14 -4.76 -0.37
CA GLY A 74 14.31 -5.51 -0.82
C GLY A 74 13.97 -6.84 -1.51
N GLY A 75 12.72 -7.04 -1.92
CA GLY A 75 12.26 -8.31 -2.51
C GLY A 75 12.12 -9.45 -1.50
N THR A 76 12.14 -9.14 -0.19
CA THR A 76 12.07 -10.14 0.89
C THR A 76 10.68 -10.72 1.08
N GLY A 77 9.63 -10.05 0.56
CA GLY A 77 8.23 -10.41 0.83
C GLY A 77 7.76 -9.99 2.23
N ASN A 78 8.61 -9.36 3.05
CA ASN A 78 8.25 -8.87 4.37
C ASN A 78 7.26 -7.72 4.28
N ARG A 79 6.40 -7.59 5.30
CA ARG A 79 5.46 -6.49 5.39
C ARG A 79 6.18 -5.16 5.46
N ILE A 80 5.60 -4.14 4.82
CA ILE A 80 6.06 -2.77 4.90
C ILE A 80 5.12 -2.04 5.85
N TYR A 81 5.69 -1.32 6.79
CA TYR A 81 5.01 -0.49 7.78
C TYR A 81 5.21 0.97 7.40
N TYR A 82 4.15 1.75 7.45
CA TYR A 82 4.14 3.15 7.04
C TYR A 82 3.93 4.06 8.24
N GLN A 83 4.62 5.18 8.21
CA GLN A 83 4.37 6.31 9.11
C GLN A 83 4.20 7.56 8.26
N LEU A 84 3.06 8.25 8.43
CA LEU A 84 2.79 9.54 7.81
C LEU A 84 2.87 10.63 8.86
N GLU A 85 3.64 11.66 8.56
CA GLU A 85 3.83 12.80 9.44
C GLU A 85 3.49 14.09 8.71
N LEU A 86 2.87 15.03 9.41
CA LEU A 86 2.63 16.40 8.97
C LEU A 86 3.36 17.36 9.89
N ALA A 87 3.90 18.43 9.33
CA ALA A 87 4.57 19.50 10.11
C ALA A 87 4.45 20.85 9.40
N PRO A 88 4.56 21.97 10.13
CA PRO A 88 4.76 23.26 9.51
C PRO A 88 6.07 23.28 8.71
N LYS A 89 6.02 23.89 7.54
CA LYS A 89 7.16 23.97 6.62
C LYS A 89 8.39 24.59 7.28
N GLY A 90 9.54 23.96 7.05
CA GLY A 90 10.83 24.43 7.56
C GLY A 90 11.14 24.03 9.00
N THR A 91 10.26 23.27 9.67
CA THR A 91 10.50 22.78 11.04
C THR A 91 11.35 21.51 11.09
N ASN A 92 11.70 20.92 9.94
CA ASN A 92 12.35 19.61 9.84
C ASN A 92 11.60 18.50 10.59
N PHE A 93 10.27 18.56 10.58
CA PHE A 93 9.37 17.63 11.28
C PHE A 93 9.59 17.57 12.80
N GLN A 94 10.14 18.61 13.39
CA GLN A 94 10.13 18.75 14.86
C GLN A 94 8.70 18.97 15.32
N ASN A 95 8.26 18.19 16.32
CA ASN A 95 6.88 18.18 16.81
C ASN A 95 5.82 17.85 15.74
N ALA A 96 6.16 17.01 14.78
CA ALA A 96 5.22 16.59 13.75
C ALA A 96 3.95 15.94 14.33
N TYR A 97 2.86 16.09 13.62
CA TYR A 97 1.64 15.31 13.85
C TYR A 97 1.78 13.97 13.12
N VAL A 98 1.67 12.88 13.84
CA VAL A 98 1.70 11.51 13.27
C VAL A 98 0.29 11.15 12.85
N ALA A 99 0.03 11.18 11.55
CA ALA A 99 -1.28 10.89 10.95
C ALA A 99 -1.51 9.39 10.73
N VAL A 100 -0.44 8.64 10.45
CA VAL A 100 -0.41 7.18 10.38
C VAL A 100 0.81 6.71 11.17
N ASP A 101 0.61 5.80 12.10
CA ASP A 101 1.66 5.32 12.99
C ASP A 101 1.88 3.81 12.83
N ASN A 102 2.93 3.46 12.08
CA ASN A 102 3.42 2.09 11.93
C ASN A 102 2.36 1.08 11.46
N GLU A 103 1.52 1.50 10.50
CA GLU A 103 0.46 0.66 9.93
C GLU A 103 0.90 -0.02 8.62
N THR A 104 0.27 -1.17 8.32
CA THR A 104 0.52 -1.93 7.09
C THR A 104 -0.67 -1.87 6.15
N GLN A 105 -0.40 -2.05 4.84
CA GLN A 105 -1.45 -2.13 3.81
C GLN A 105 -2.33 -0.87 3.72
N ILE A 106 -1.80 0.26 4.16
CA ILE A 106 -2.42 1.57 4.02
C ILE A 106 -1.60 2.40 3.03
N TYR A 107 -2.27 3.02 2.06
CA TYR A 107 -1.62 3.78 0.98
C TYR A 107 -2.22 5.15 0.79
N THR A 108 -3.18 5.50 1.63
CA THR A 108 -3.88 6.78 1.60
C THR A 108 -4.21 7.25 3.01
N TRP A 109 -4.27 8.56 3.16
CA TRP A 109 -4.81 9.23 4.33
C TRP A 109 -5.52 10.51 3.88
N SER A 110 -6.68 10.78 4.46
CA SER A 110 -7.38 12.03 4.20
C SER A 110 -7.82 12.70 5.49
N ALA A 111 -7.99 14.00 5.42
CA ALA A 111 -8.56 14.80 6.50
C ALA A 111 -9.72 15.64 5.99
N THR A 112 -10.77 15.77 6.79
CA THR A 112 -11.79 16.78 6.58
C THR A 112 -11.25 18.17 6.94
N GLN A 113 -11.91 19.22 6.51
CA GLN A 113 -11.54 20.60 6.87
C GLN A 113 -11.54 20.81 8.37
N GLU A 114 -12.51 20.25 9.10
CA GLU A 114 -12.56 20.28 10.56
C GLU A 114 -11.34 19.59 11.20
N ASN A 115 -11.03 18.37 10.75
CA ASN A 115 -9.90 17.64 11.29
C ASN A 115 -8.56 18.32 11.02
N LEU A 116 -8.37 18.82 9.80
CA LEU A 116 -7.15 19.54 9.45
C LEU A 116 -7.03 20.85 10.22
N ASN A 117 -8.15 21.59 10.39
CA ASN A 117 -8.19 22.79 11.20
C ASN A 117 -7.82 22.51 12.68
N SER A 118 -8.35 21.44 13.26
CA SER A 118 -8.00 21.03 14.63
C SER A 118 -6.52 20.70 14.77
N ILE A 119 -5.93 19.96 13.80
CA ILE A 119 -4.50 19.68 13.79
C ILE A 119 -3.69 20.99 13.76
N ILE A 120 -4.09 21.95 12.90
CA ILE A 120 -3.39 23.23 12.77
C ILE A 120 -3.45 24.03 14.08
N LEU A 121 -4.63 24.14 14.67
CA LEU A 121 -4.82 24.94 15.88
C LEU A 121 -4.19 24.30 17.13
N ASP A 122 -4.46 22.99 17.34
CA ASP A 122 -4.13 22.31 18.59
C ASP A 122 -2.67 21.81 18.60
N LYS A 123 -2.16 21.40 17.45
CA LYS A 123 -0.82 20.78 17.35
C LYS A 123 0.25 21.75 16.87
N PHE A 124 -0.12 22.65 15.95
CA PHE A 124 0.83 23.57 15.34
C PHE A 124 0.68 25.02 15.81
N GLU A 125 -0.22 25.26 16.77
CA GLU A 125 -0.47 26.59 17.35
C GLU A 125 -0.81 27.66 16.30
N GLY A 126 -1.52 27.22 15.24
CA GLY A 126 -1.92 28.10 14.14
C GLY A 126 -2.87 29.19 14.60
N THR A 127 -2.87 30.33 13.91
CA THR A 127 -3.73 31.46 14.22
C THR A 127 -4.96 31.46 13.29
N PRO A 128 -6.19 31.53 13.81
CA PRO A 128 -7.38 31.61 12.98
C PRO A 128 -7.30 32.80 12.01
N GLY A 129 -7.63 32.53 10.73
CA GLY A 129 -7.62 33.54 9.67
C GLY A 129 -6.25 33.76 9.00
N GLU A 130 -5.21 33.11 9.48
CA GLU A 130 -3.90 33.13 8.87
C GLU A 130 -3.64 31.88 8.02
N SER A 131 -2.76 31.99 7.02
CA SER A 131 -2.32 30.85 6.22
C SER A 131 -1.12 30.18 6.84
N ILE A 132 -1.07 28.85 6.78
CA ILE A 132 0.07 28.04 7.18
C ILE A 132 0.50 27.15 6.03
N GLU A 133 1.80 27.02 5.80
CA GLU A 133 2.36 26.03 4.89
C GLU A 133 2.70 24.76 5.67
N LEU A 134 2.18 23.62 5.21
CA LEU A 134 2.46 22.32 5.79
C LEU A 134 3.32 21.48 4.85
N GLU A 135 4.17 20.67 5.44
CA GLU A 135 4.93 19.62 4.77
C GLU A 135 4.42 18.27 5.25
N ALA A 136 4.35 17.30 4.33
CA ALA A 136 4.02 15.93 4.63
C ALA A 136 5.20 15.01 4.30
N ARG A 137 5.43 14.02 5.14
CA ARG A 137 6.44 12.99 4.93
C ARG A 137 5.86 11.62 5.21
N VAL A 138 6.05 10.69 4.26
CA VAL A 138 5.80 9.27 4.49
C VAL A 138 7.12 8.53 4.64
N SER A 139 7.19 7.67 5.63
CA SER A 139 8.31 6.75 5.82
C SER A 139 7.83 5.33 5.72
N ALA A 140 8.64 4.45 5.14
CA ALA A 140 8.38 3.04 5.04
C ALA A 140 9.53 2.24 5.66
N ALA A 141 9.21 1.24 6.45
CA ALA A 141 10.16 0.29 7.01
C ALA A 141 9.63 -1.13 6.86
N SER A 142 10.49 -2.08 6.53
CA SER A 142 10.15 -3.49 6.56
C SER A 142 10.95 -4.21 7.63
N GLU A 143 10.45 -5.35 8.09
CA GLU A 143 11.14 -6.15 9.09
C GLU A 143 12.54 -6.53 8.59
N GLY A 144 13.58 -6.17 9.36
CA GLY A 144 14.97 -6.40 9.00
C GLY A 144 15.60 -5.41 8.01
N THR A 145 14.92 -4.31 7.67
CA THR A 145 15.47 -3.24 6.81
C THR A 145 15.44 -1.89 7.53
N GLU A 146 16.33 -0.98 7.08
CA GLU A 146 16.30 0.40 7.56
C GLU A 146 15.06 1.15 7.06
N LYS A 147 14.63 2.14 7.84
CA LYS A 147 13.51 3.02 7.50
C LYS A 147 13.89 3.92 6.31
N HIS A 148 13.04 3.89 5.27
CA HIS A 148 13.16 4.77 4.10
C HIS A 148 12.16 5.92 4.19
N THR A 149 12.57 7.12 3.76
CA THR A 149 11.75 8.34 3.72
C THR A 149 11.84 9.02 2.37
#